data_bfdd72f9841236437994ea88ae251bed
#
_entry.id   bfdd72f9841236437994ea88ae251bed
#
_cell.length_a   1.000
_cell.length_b   1.000
_cell.length_c   1.000
_cell.angle_alpha   90.00
_cell.angle_beta   90.00
_cell.angle_gamma   90.00
#
_symmetry.space_group_name_H-M   'P 1'
#
loop_
_entity.id
_entity.type
_entity.pdbx_description
1 polymer ?
#
loop_
_entity_poly.entity_id
_entity_poly.type
_entity_poly.pdbx_seq_one_letter_code
_entity_poly.pdbx_strand_id
1 'polypeptide(L)'
;MGRAFEYRKATKLKRWGHMAKTFTRLGKQIAIAVKAGGPEPENNPTLRSVIATCKRENMPKDNIERAIKNAMGKDQSDYKSMTYEGYGPHGVAVFVDTLTDNPTRTVADVRSVFNKFGGNLEIGRASCRE
;
A
#
# COMPACT_ATOMS: atom_id res chain seq x y z
N MET A 1 -15.74 -30.04 -8.80
CA MET A 1 -16.15 -28.84 -8.05
C MET A 1 -17.65 -28.68 -8.19
N GLY A 2 -18.35 -28.55 -7.06
CA GLY A 2 -19.82 -28.54 -7.08
C GLY A 2 -20.41 -27.21 -7.52
N ARG A 3 -21.70 -27.21 -7.93
CA ARG A 3 -22.48 -26.03 -8.34
C ARG A 3 -22.40 -24.87 -7.35
N ALA A 4 -22.32 -25.14 -6.05
CA ALA A 4 -22.21 -24.14 -4.99
C ALA A 4 -20.88 -23.33 -5.07
N PHE A 5 -19.80 -23.92 -5.56
CA PHE A 5 -18.55 -23.23 -5.78
C PHE A 5 -18.65 -22.26 -6.97
N GLU A 6 -19.19 -22.72 -8.10
CA GLU A 6 -19.34 -21.88 -9.31
C GLU A 6 -20.21 -20.66 -9.03
N TYR A 7 -21.32 -20.82 -8.32
CA TYR A 7 -22.20 -19.73 -7.92
C TYR A 7 -21.51 -18.66 -7.06
N ARG A 8 -20.57 -19.06 -6.20
CA ARG A 8 -19.85 -18.16 -5.28
C ARG A 8 -18.48 -17.71 -5.80
N LYS A 9 -18.03 -18.25 -6.92
CA LYS A 9 -16.68 -18.03 -7.48
C LYS A 9 -16.38 -16.56 -7.71
N ALA A 10 -17.29 -15.85 -8.38
CA ALA A 10 -17.11 -14.43 -8.68
C ALA A 10 -16.94 -13.58 -7.41
N THR A 11 -17.76 -13.80 -6.38
CA THR A 11 -17.68 -13.10 -5.10
C THR A 11 -16.40 -13.44 -4.35
N LYS A 12 -15.99 -14.71 -4.35
CA LYS A 12 -14.72 -15.15 -3.75
C LYS A 12 -13.51 -14.52 -4.42
N LEU A 13 -13.46 -14.51 -5.76
CA LEU A 13 -12.36 -13.91 -6.51
C LEU A 13 -12.25 -12.42 -6.26
N LYS A 14 -13.38 -11.69 -6.20
CA LYS A 14 -13.40 -10.27 -5.86
C LYS A 14 -12.86 -10.01 -4.45
N ARG A 15 -13.28 -10.81 -3.46
CA ARG A 15 -12.80 -10.73 -2.08
C ARG A 15 -11.31 -11.02 -1.99
N TRP A 16 -10.83 -12.08 -2.63
CA TRP A 16 -9.42 -12.45 -2.63
C TRP A 16 -8.54 -11.39 -3.30
N GLY A 17 -9.00 -10.81 -4.40
CA GLY A 17 -8.31 -9.71 -5.06
C GLY A 17 -8.17 -8.48 -4.16
N HIS A 18 -9.22 -8.13 -3.41
CA HIS A 18 -9.16 -7.07 -2.41
C HIS A 18 -8.17 -7.38 -1.29
N MET A 19 -8.23 -8.59 -0.72
CA MET A 19 -7.32 -9.03 0.34
C MET A 19 -5.85 -9.00 -0.13
N ALA A 20 -5.57 -9.49 -1.34
CA ALA A 20 -4.21 -9.48 -1.90
C ALA A 20 -3.64 -8.05 -2.01
N LYS A 21 -4.43 -7.10 -2.51
CA LYS A 21 -4.04 -5.68 -2.58
C LYS A 21 -3.78 -5.09 -1.19
N THR A 22 -4.67 -5.34 -0.25
CA THR A 22 -4.54 -4.86 1.13
C THR A 22 -3.29 -5.42 1.79
N PHE A 23 -3.05 -6.72 1.68
CA PHE A 23 -1.87 -7.37 2.28
C PHE A 23 -0.56 -6.90 1.65
N THR A 24 -0.53 -6.66 0.34
CA THR A 24 0.64 -6.08 -0.33
C THR A 24 0.96 -4.69 0.20
N ARG A 25 -0.06 -3.85 0.36
CA ARG A 25 0.10 -2.49 0.93
C ARG A 25 0.59 -2.54 2.37
N LEU A 26 -0.02 -3.38 3.21
CA LEU A 26 0.38 -3.55 4.61
C LEU A 26 1.80 -4.09 4.73
N GLY A 27 2.21 -5.02 3.86
CA GLY A 27 3.58 -5.52 3.80
C GLY A 27 4.61 -4.42 3.52
N LYS A 28 4.30 -3.49 2.62
CA LYS A 28 5.15 -2.31 2.36
C LYS A 28 5.21 -1.37 3.56
N GLN A 29 4.10 -1.14 4.25
CA GLN A 29 4.06 -0.32 5.47
C GLN A 29 4.89 -0.95 6.59
N ILE A 30 4.83 -2.28 6.75
CA ILE A 30 5.70 -3.01 7.69
C ILE A 30 7.17 -2.77 7.34
N ALA A 31 7.54 -2.89 6.06
CA ALA A 31 8.91 -2.69 5.62
C ALA A 31 9.44 -1.28 5.95
N ILE A 32 8.63 -0.25 5.71
CA ILE A 32 8.98 1.15 6.05
C ILE A 32 9.12 1.30 7.57
N ALA A 33 8.18 0.79 8.34
CA ALA A 33 8.20 0.90 9.79
C ALA A 33 9.42 0.18 10.41
N VAL A 34 9.77 -1.01 9.90
CA VAL A 34 10.95 -1.77 10.36
C VAL A 34 12.25 -1.05 10.03
N LYS A 35 12.35 -0.46 8.83
CA LYS A 35 13.55 0.31 8.44
C LYS A 35 13.72 1.59 9.25
N ALA A 36 12.62 2.23 9.65
CA ALA A 36 12.64 3.47 10.42
C ALA A 36 12.95 3.28 11.91
N GLY A 37 12.44 2.21 12.53
CA GLY A 37 12.50 2.04 13.99
C GLY A 37 12.88 0.64 14.47
N GLY A 38 13.30 -0.25 13.56
CA GLY A 38 13.72 -1.61 13.90
C GLY A 38 12.60 -2.64 13.89
N PRO A 39 12.94 -3.94 13.98
CA PRO A 39 12.01 -5.05 13.80
C PRO A 39 11.14 -5.34 15.03
N GLU A 40 11.48 -4.76 16.18
CA GLU A 40 10.82 -5.05 17.44
C GLU A 40 9.61 -4.16 17.68
N PRO A 41 8.38 -4.72 17.78
CA PRO A 41 7.17 -3.92 17.98
C PRO A 41 7.16 -3.17 19.32
N GLU A 42 7.89 -3.65 20.33
CA GLU A 42 7.97 -3.04 21.65
C GLU A 42 8.69 -1.70 21.59
N ASN A 43 9.74 -1.61 20.77
CA ASN A 43 10.57 -0.43 20.61
C ASN A 43 10.12 0.47 19.45
N ASN A 44 9.16 0.02 18.62
CA ASN A 44 8.72 0.72 17.42
C ASN A 44 7.20 0.98 17.45
N PRO A 45 6.74 2.16 17.90
CA PRO A 45 5.32 2.50 17.97
C PRO A 45 4.63 2.44 16.61
N THR A 46 5.34 2.85 15.54
CA THR A 46 4.81 2.83 14.17
C THR A 46 4.56 1.39 13.72
N LEU A 47 5.50 0.49 13.95
CA LEU A 47 5.35 -0.93 13.63
C LEU A 47 4.18 -1.54 14.42
N ARG A 48 4.03 -1.19 15.69
CA ARG A 48 2.93 -1.64 16.54
C ARG A 48 1.57 -1.24 15.96
N SER A 49 1.44 0.01 15.52
CA SER A 49 0.22 0.53 14.88
C SER A 49 -0.10 -0.21 13.59
N VAL A 50 0.91 -0.44 12.74
CA VAL A 50 0.74 -1.19 11.49
C VAL A 50 0.34 -2.65 11.76
N ILE A 51 0.95 -3.31 12.75
CA ILE A 51 0.57 -4.68 13.14
C ILE A 51 -0.88 -4.73 13.64
N ALA A 52 -1.31 -3.75 14.42
CA ALA A 52 -2.71 -3.66 14.87
C ALA A 52 -3.67 -3.54 13.67
N THR A 53 -3.31 -2.76 12.66
CA THR A 53 -4.07 -2.66 11.41
C THR A 53 -4.07 -3.99 10.65
N CYS A 54 -2.94 -4.68 10.56
CA CYS A 54 -2.85 -6.00 9.93
C CYS A 54 -3.78 -7.02 10.59
N LYS A 55 -3.84 -7.02 11.91
CA LYS A 55 -4.75 -7.89 12.67
C LYS A 55 -6.22 -7.55 12.39
N ARG A 56 -6.57 -6.28 12.30
CA ARG A 56 -7.91 -5.80 11.95
C ARG A 56 -8.35 -6.24 10.55
N GLU A 57 -7.41 -6.25 9.60
CA GLU A 57 -7.62 -6.72 8.22
C GLU A 57 -7.51 -8.25 8.08
N ASN A 58 -7.43 -8.98 9.19
CA ASN A 58 -7.30 -10.44 9.23
C ASN A 58 -6.06 -10.98 8.47
N MET A 59 -4.96 -10.25 8.51
CA MET A 59 -3.70 -10.74 7.96
C MET A 59 -3.13 -11.84 8.85
N PRO A 60 -2.77 -13.02 8.31
CA PRO A 60 -2.19 -14.12 9.09
C PRO A 60 -0.90 -13.69 9.79
N LYS A 61 -0.69 -14.21 11.01
CA LYS A 61 0.51 -13.90 11.80
C LYS A 61 1.80 -14.25 11.06
N ASP A 62 1.82 -15.39 10.38
CA ASP A 62 2.98 -15.83 9.59
C ASP A 62 3.35 -14.84 8.47
N ASN A 63 2.36 -14.20 7.87
CA ASN A 63 2.60 -13.19 6.84
C ASN A 63 3.19 -11.91 7.44
N ILE A 64 2.77 -11.52 8.64
CA ILE A 64 3.31 -10.37 9.37
C ILE A 64 4.79 -10.64 9.74
N GLU A 65 5.07 -11.80 10.33
CA GLU A 65 6.42 -12.21 10.71
C GLU A 65 7.35 -12.31 9.50
N ARG A 66 6.86 -12.88 8.40
CA ARG A 66 7.60 -12.96 7.15
C ARG A 66 7.90 -11.57 6.58
N ALA A 67 6.93 -10.64 6.63
CA ALA A 67 7.14 -9.27 6.18
C ALA A 67 8.20 -8.55 7.02
N ILE A 68 8.19 -8.71 8.33
CA ILE A 68 9.21 -8.15 9.24
C ILE A 68 10.59 -8.75 8.91
N LYS A 69 10.67 -10.08 8.78
CA LYS A 69 11.93 -10.76 8.45
C LYS A 69 12.50 -10.33 7.09
N ASN A 70 11.64 -10.20 6.09
CA ASN A 70 12.05 -9.73 4.77
C ASN A 70 12.53 -8.28 4.83
N ALA A 71 11.90 -7.42 5.65
CA ALA A 71 12.29 -6.03 5.82
C ALA A 71 13.69 -5.86 6.43
N MET A 72 14.19 -6.85 7.15
CA MET A 72 15.55 -6.88 7.71
C MET A 72 16.60 -7.31 6.67
N GLY A 73 16.19 -7.91 5.56
CA GLY A 73 17.08 -8.35 4.49
C GLY A 73 17.74 -7.18 3.77
N LYS A 74 19.01 -7.36 3.32
CA LYS A 74 19.78 -6.31 2.63
C LYS A 74 19.24 -5.95 1.24
N ASP A 75 18.45 -6.82 0.62
CA ASP A 75 18.00 -6.69 -0.78
C ASP A 75 16.62 -6.02 -0.93
N GLN A 76 16.07 -5.49 0.14
CA GLN A 76 14.74 -4.89 0.04
C GLN A 76 14.81 -3.43 -0.38
N SER A 77 14.06 -3.11 -1.46
CA SER A 77 13.89 -1.76 -1.98
C SER A 77 13.46 -0.77 -0.88
N ASP A 78 14.07 0.43 -0.89
CA ASP A 78 13.70 1.50 0.02
C ASP A 78 12.39 2.12 -0.42
N TYR A 79 11.28 1.67 0.18
CA TYR A 79 9.99 2.28 -0.05
C TYR A 79 9.90 3.65 0.62
N LYS A 80 9.43 4.63 -0.15
CA LYS A 80 9.12 5.98 0.33
C LYS A 80 7.61 6.22 0.21
N SER A 81 7.06 6.88 1.21
CA SER A 81 5.69 7.38 1.15
C SER A 81 5.68 8.69 0.39
N MET A 82 4.83 8.80 -0.61
CA MET A 82 4.65 10.01 -1.40
C MET A 82 3.16 10.27 -1.64
N THR A 83 2.76 11.52 -1.48
CA THR A 83 1.38 11.96 -1.73
C THR A 83 1.34 12.79 -2.99
N TYR A 84 0.38 12.52 -3.84
CA TYR A 84 0.08 13.28 -5.05
C TYR A 84 -1.29 13.91 -4.93
N GLU A 85 -1.43 15.09 -5.49
CA GLU A 85 -2.67 15.84 -5.54
C GLU A 85 -3.08 16.08 -6.99
N GLY A 86 -4.35 16.03 -7.25
CA GLY A 86 -4.87 16.30 -8.59
C GLY A 86 -6.37 16.54 -8.58
N TYR A 87 -6.87 16.92 -9.71
CA TYR A 87 -8.30 17.13 -9.92
C TYR A 87 -8.83 16.07 -10.88
N GLY A 88 -9.90 15.41 -10.45
CA GLY A 88 -10.68 14.53 -11.31
C GLY A 88 -11.63 15.31 -12.20
N PRO A 89 -12.41 14.61 -13.04
CA PRO A 89 -13.48 15.21 -13.82
C PRO A 89 -14.42 16.03 -12.93
N HIS A 90 -14.90 17.15 -13.44
CA HIS A 90 -15.79 18.06 -12.72
C HIS A 90 -15.17 18.78 -11.51
N GLY A 91 -13.83 18.88 -11.44
CA GLY A 91 -13.14 19.63 -10.38
C GLY A 91 -13.09 18.94 -9.02
N VAL A 92 -13.28 17.63 -8.97
CA VAL A 92 -13.16 16.87 -7.72
C VAL A 92 -11.70 16.74 -7.33
N ALA A 93 -11.33 17.24 -6.16
CA ALA A 93 -9.97 17.07 -5.62
C ALA A 93 -9.72 15.61 -5.20
N VAL A 94 -8.58 15.07 -5.62
CA VAL A 94 -8.18 13.69 -5.35
C VAL A 94 -6.79 13.69 -4.75
N PHE A 95 -6.64 13.06 -3.59
CA PHE A 95 -5.37 12.76 -2.94
C PHE A 95 -4.99 11.31 -3.16
N VAL A 96 -3.75 11.06 -3.55
CA VAL A 96 -3.24 9.71 -3.81
C VAL A 96 -2.01 9.46 -2.96
N ASP A 97 -2.16 8.66 -1.92
CA ASP A 97 -1.03 8.21 -1.10
C ASP A 97 -0.42 6.96 -1.71
N THR A 98 0.88 7.00 -1.93
CA THR A 98 1.63 5.91 -2.55
C THR A 98 2.80 5.47 -1.69
N LEU A 99 3.13 4.18 -1.77
CA LEU A 99 4.34 3.59 -1.20
C LEU A 99 5.16 3.02 -2.36
N THR A 100 6.25 3.68 -2.69
CA THR A 100 7.04 3.34 -3.88
C THR A 100 8.54 3.32 -3.61
N ASP A 101 9.21 2.46 -4.34
CA ASP A 101 10.67 2.39 -4.47
C ASP A 101 11.19 3.33 -5.57
N ASN A 102 10.32 3.68 -6.55
CA ASN A 102 10.68 4.53 -7.67
C ASN A 102 9.65 5.67 -7.88
N PRO A 103 9.94 6.87 -7.34
CA PRO A 103 9.05 8.02 -7.47
C PRO A 103 8.75 8.42 -8.92
N THR A 104 9.76 8.37 -9.79
CA THR A 104 9.65 8.78 -11.19
C THR A 104 8.65 7.92 -11.96
N ARG A 105 8.73 6.59 -11.78
CA ARG A 105 7.76 5.67 -12.37
C ARG A 105 6.35 5.92 -11.84
N THR A 106 6.22 6.09 -10.53
CA THR A 106 4.92 6.30 -9.90
C THR A 106 4.24 7.59 -10.35
N VAL A 107 4.98 8.70 -10.47
CA VAL A 107 4.44 9.96 -11.02
C VAL A 107 3.92 9.76 -12.44
N ALA A 108 4.66 9.06 -13.29
CA ALA A 108 4.24 8.80 -14.66
C ALA A 108 2.96 7.96 -14.72
N ASP A 109 2.88 6.91 -13.90
CA ASP A 109 1.71 6.03 -13.82
C ASP A 109 0.48 6.80 -13.31
N VAL A 110 0.60 7.54 -12.23
CA VAL A 110 -0.49 8.35 -11.64
C VAL A 110 -0.96 9.39 -12.66
N ARG A 111 -0.04 10.11 -13.31
CA ARG A 111 -0.37 11.11 -14.35
C ARG A 111 -1.11 10.47 -15.52
N SER A 112 -0.66 9.32 -15.98
CA SER A 112 -1.31 8.57 -17.05
C SER A 112 -2.77 8.23 -16.72
N VAL A 113 -3.04 7.81 -15.48
CA VAL A 113 -4.40 7.52 -15.02
C VAL A 113 -5.26 8.78 -14.98
N PHE A 114 -4.76 9.89 -14.41
CA PHE A 114 -5.50 11.15 -14.39
C PHE A 114 -5.86 11.62 -15.80
N ASN A 115 -4.89 11.63 -16.71
CA ASN A 115 -5.11 12.03 -18.10
C ASN A 115 -6.14 11.14 -18.82
N LYS A 116 -6.07 9.82 -18.59
CA LYS A 116 -7.00 8.85 -19.20
C LYS A 116 -8.45 9.11 -18.82
N PHE A 117 -8.71 9.58 -17.60
CA PHE A 117 -10.05 9.82 -17.08
C PHE A 117 -10.46 11.30 -17.11
N GLY A 118 -9.73 12.16 -17.84
CA GLY A 118 -10.07 13.56 -18.01
C GLY A 118 -9.79 14.44 -16.79
N GLY A 119 -8.93 13.98 -15.91
CA GLY A 119 -8.41 14.71 -14.76
C GLY A 119 -7.06 15.37 -15.07
N ASN A 120 -6.54 16.11 -14.12
CA ASN A 120 -5.21 16.71 -14.16
C ASN A 120 -4.45 16.42 -12.86
N LEU A 121 -3.20 15.99 -12.98
CA LEU A 121 -2.30 15.86 -11.84
C LEU A 121 -1.57 17.21 -11.68
N GLU A 122 -1.89 17.93 -10.62
CA GLU A 122 -1.06 19.04 -10.20
C GLU A 122 0.16 18.47 -9.45
N ILE A 123 1.35 18.86 -9.91
CA ILE A 123 2.59 18.55 -9.20
C ILE A 123 2.63 19.51 -8.00
N GLY A 124 1.77 19.26 -7.03
CA GLY A 124 1.92 19.82 -5.70
C GLY A 124 3.27 19.33 -5.17
N ARG A 125 4.10 20.21 -4.67
CA ARG A 125 5.35 19.87 -4.01
C ARG A 125 5.06 18.71 -3.06
N ALA A 126 5.77 17.59 -3.26
CA ALA A 126 5.83 16.57 -2.24
C ALA A 126 6.19 17.27 -0.93
N SER A 127 5.20 17.50 -0.08
CA SER A 127 5.44 17.93 1.28
C SER A 127 6.10 16.73 1.95
N CYS A 128 7.43 16.66 1.86
CA CYS A 128 8.20 15.88 2.81
C CYS A 128 7.91 16.51 4.18
N ARG A 129 6.96 15.96 4.90
CA ARG A 129 6.95 16.10 6.34
C ARG A 129 8.04 15.18 6.86
N GLU A 130 9.17 15.83 7.23
CA GLU A 130 10.14 15.23 8.13
C GLU A 130 9.50 14.83 9.45
#